data_864422d8d410505e86a314b57294df4b
#
_entry.id   864422d8d410505e86a314b57294df4b
#
_cell.length_a   1.000
_cell.length_b   1.000
_cell.length_c   1.000
_cell.angle_alpha   90.00
_cell.angle_beta   90.00
_cell.angle_gamma   90.00
#
_symmetry.space_group_name_H-M   'P 1'
#
loop_
_entity.id
_entity.type
_entity.pdbx_description
1 polymer ?
#
loop_
_entity_poly.entity_id
_entity_poly.type
_entity_poly.pdbx_seq_one_letter_code
_entity_poly.pdbx_strand_id
1 'polypeptide(L)'
;SLEEANLVLNFGHSADMLAKDGEMSVNSLLTKKLADMVRKLDATRPVTAGCNEPNPNNHLFRSGALDIIGFNYHDDWFAGVPENFPGKPFIVTESVSGLMTRGYYRMPSDSMFIWPERWDKPFYDASFSCSSYDNCHVPWGNRHEGTMRHVKNNDFISGQYVWTGFDYIGEPTPYGWPARSSYFGIIDLAGFPKDVYYMYQSEWRPDKAVLHLFPHWNWTEGQDIDLWAYYNNADEVELFVNGKSQGVRSKGKDDFHVMWRVKYEPGTVKAVSRKEGKTVAEQEIRTAGEPAQIRLSPDRSTIQADGKDLSFITVEI
;
A
#
# COMPACT_ATOMS: atom_id res chain seq x y z
N SER A 1 -23.47 -14.42 14.44
CA SER A 1 -22.74 -15.43 13.65
C SER A 1 -21.46 -14.84 13.07
N LEU A 2 -20.54 -15.66 12.58
CA LEU A 2 -19.35 -15.19 11.85
C LEU A 2 -19.71 -14.37 10.60
N GLU A 3 -20.86 -14.66 9.98
CA GLU A 3 -21.39 -13.89 8.86
C GLU A 3 -21.85 -12.49 9.27
N GLU A 4 -22.52 -12.36 10.40
CA GLU A 4 -22.92 -11.06 10.95
C GLU A 4 -21.72 -10.24 11.38
N ALA A 5 -20.69 -10.86 11.98
CA ALA A 5 -19.44 -10.18 12.31
C ALA A 5 -18.71 -9.68 11.06
N ASN A 6 -18.68 -10.47 9.97
CA ASN A 6 -18.10 -10.04 8.69
C ASN A 6 -18.91 -8.93 8.01
N LEU A 7 -20.23 -8.96 8.11
CA LEU A 7 -21.10 -7.91 7.60
C LEU A 7 -20.81 -6.57 8.29
N VAL A 8 -20.60 -6.62 9.58
CA VAL A 8 -20.29 -5.48 10.45
C VAL A 8 -18.89 -4.92 10.20
N LEU A 9 -17.89 -5.79 9.95
CA LEU A 9 -16.52 -5.40 9.67
C LEU A 9 -16.35 -4.67 8.33
N ASN A 10 -17.22 -4.96 7.36
CA ASN A 10 -17.04 -4.49 5.98
C ASN A 10 -18.01 -3.40 5.52
N PHE A 11 -19.09 -3.13 6.25
CA PHE A 11 -20.10 -2.17 5.81
C PHE A 11 -20.31 -0.97 6.72
N GLY A 12 -19.53 -0.81 7.79
CA GLY A 12 -19.62 0.32 8.75
C GLY A 12 -21.08 0.78 8.98
N HIS A 13 -21.51 1.04 10.20
CA HIS A 13 -22.86 1.51 10.55
C HIS A 13 -23.89 0.43 10.86
N SER A 14 -23.48 -0.68 11.49
CA SER A 14 -24.46 -1.44 12.26
C SER A 14 -24.85 -0.63 13.50
N ALA A 15 -26.14 -0.33 13.65
CA ALA A 15 -26.66 0.33 14.84
C ALA A 15 -26.29 -0.41 16.15
N ASP A 16 -26.00 -1.70 16.06
CA ASP A 16 -25.58 -2.55 17.16
C ASP A 16 -24.12 -2.31 17.60
N MET A 17 -23.29 -1.68 16.77
CA MET A 17 -21.94 -1.25 17.16
C MET A 17 -21.92 0.05 17.96
N LEU A 18 -23.01 0.81 17.93
CA LEU A 18 -23.08 2.10 18.58
C LEU A 18 -23.72 1.97 19.95
N ALA A 19 -23.09 2.57 20.96
CA ALA A 19 -23.64 2.67 22.29
C ALA A 19 -24.81 3.65 22.29
N LYS A 20 -25.91 3.26 22.99
CA LYS A 20 -27.01 4.19 23.29
C LYS A 20 -26.54 5.20 24.33
N ASP A 21 -27.09 6.41 24.27
CA ASP A 21 -26.75 7.47 25.20
C ASP A 21 -27.02 7.06 26.65
N GLY A 22 -26.05 7.33 27.52
CA GLY A 22 -26.17 7.18 28.99
C GLY A 22 -25.83 5.82 29.55
N GLU A 23 -25.60 4.78 28.75
CA GLU A 23 -25.31 3.43 29.26
C GLU A 23 -23.92 2.94 28.89
N MET A 24 -23.22 2.30 29.84
CA MET A 24 -22.03 1.53 29.59
C MET A 24 -22.45 0.13 29.11
N SER A 25 -22.36 -0.10 27.82
CA SER A 25 -22.72 -1.38 27.22
C SER A 25 -21.80 -2.53 27.67
N VAL A 26 -22.25 -3.77 27.48
CA VAL A 26 -21.41 -4.97 27.73
C VAL A 26 -20.12 -4.92 26.91
N ASN A 27 -20.17 -4.45 25.66
CA ASN A 27 -19.01 -4.32 24.79
C ASN A 27 -18.03 -3.25 25.30
N SER A 28 -18.54 -2.12 25.81
CA SER A 28 -17.70 -1.09 26.43
C SER A 28 -17.05 -1.59 27.72
N LEU A 29 -17.79 -2.33 28.56
CA LEU A 29 -17.25 -2.97 29.78
C LEU A 29 -16.18 -4.02 29.44
N LEU A 30 -16.40 -4.82 28.40
CA LEU A 30 -15.41 -5.79 27.93
C LEU A 30 -14.14 -5.11 27.44
N THR A 31 -14.28 -4.06 26.64
CA THR A 31 -13.14 -3.24 26.15
C THR A 31 -12.33 -2.70 27.32
N LYS A 32 -13.01 -2.14 28.33
CA LYS A 32 -12.35 -1.65 29.54
C LYS A 32 -11.60 -2.76 30.28
N LYS A 33 -12.24 -3.91 30.47
CA LYS A 33 -11.59 -5.07 31.11
C LYS A 33 -10.35 -5.54 30.37
N LEU A 34 -10.40 -5.61 29.03
CA LEU A 34 -9.27 -6.02 28.21
C LEU A 34 -8.13 -4.99 28.30
N ALA A 35 -8.43 -3.70 28.21
CA ALA A 35 -7.43 -2.64 28.38
C ALA A 35 -6.78 -2.68 29.78
N ASP A 36 -7.57 -2.92 30.84
CA ASP A 36 -7.05 -3.06 32.20
C ASP A 36 -6.16 -4.31 32.36
N MET A 37 -6.47 -5.40 31.64
CA MET A 37 -5.61 -6.59 31.61
C MET A 37 -4.27 -6.32 30.91
N VAL A 38 -4.29 -5.60 29.76
CA VAL A 38 -3.08 -5.18 29.07
C VAL A 38 -2.20 -4.33 29.97
N ARG A 39 -2.77 -3.34 30.66
CA ARG A 39 -2.05 -2.46 31.58
C ARG A 39 -1.45 -3.18 32.79
N LYS A 40 -2.06 -4.28 33.24
CA LYS A 40 -1.46 -5.13 34.28
C LYS A 40 -0.22 -5.86 33.81
N LEU A 41 -0.13 -6.18 32.52
CA LEU A 41 1.01 -6.84 31.91
C LEU A 41 2.09 -5.85 31.50
N ASP A 42 1.70 -4.71 30.94
CA ASP A 42 2.59 -3.62 30.54
C ASP A 42 1.91 -2.26 30.78
N ALA A 43 2.35 -1.57 31.83
CA ALA A 43 1.88 -0.22 32.17
C ALA A 43 2.70 0.89 31.49
N THR A 44 3.71 0.55 30.68
CA THR A 44 4.65 1.53 30.11
C THR A 44 4.24 2.05 28.74
N ARG A 45 3.28 1.38 28.09
CA ARG A 45 2.81 1.72 26.74
C ARG A 45 1.34 2.11 26.75
N PRO A 46 0.92 3.08 25.90
CA PRO A 46 -0.48 3.42 25.72
C PRO A 46 -1.24 2.27 25.02
N VAL A 47 -2.53 2.16 25.32
CA VAL A 47 -3.42 1.15 24.76
C VAL A 47 -4.26 1.75 23.65
N THR A 48 -4.30 1.09 22.51
CA THR A 48 -5.20 1.37 21.39
C THR A 48 -5.92 0.11 20.92
N ALA A 49 -6.88 0.26 20.04
CA ALA A 49 -7.51 -0.83 19.30
C ALA A 49 -7.73 -0.41 17.86
N GLY A 50 -7.57 -1.33 16.91
CA GLY A 50 -7.97 -1.14 15.53
C GLY A 50 -9.50 -1.11 15.43
N CYS A 51 -10.06 -0.05 14.90
CA CYS A 51 -11.51 0.14 14.83
C CYS A 51 -11.98 0.32 13.40
N ASN A 52 -12.86 -0.58 12.95
CA ASN A 52 -13.48 -0.54 11.63
C ASN A 52 -14.74 0.34 11.56
N GLU A 53 -15.22 0.88 12.70
CA GLU A 53 -16.32 1.82 12.74
C GLU A 53 -15.87 3.10 13.44
N PRO A 54 -15.57 4.18 12.69
CA PRO A 54 -14.93 5.39 13.21
C PRO A 54 -15.85 6.30 14.02
N ASN A 55 -17.15 5.98 14.10
CA ASN A 55 -18.12 6.81 14.82
C ASN A 55 -17.74 6.93 16.30
N PRO A 56 -17.70 8.14 16.90
CA PRO A 56 -17.37 8.35 18.31
C PRO A 56 -18.32 7.66 19.29
N ASN A 57 -19.52 7.26 18.85
CA ASN A 57 -20.45 6.46 19.65
C ASN A 57 -20.16 4.96 19.61
N ASN A 58 -19.15 4.51 18.89
CA ASN A 58 -18.73 3.12 18.92
C ASN A 58 -18.40 2.69 20.36
N HIS A 59 -18.80 1.48 20.73
CA HIS A 59 -18.59 0.89 22.05
C HIS A 59 -17.12 0.90 22.49
N LEU A 60 -16.18 0.74 21.57
CA LEU A 60 -14.73 0.83 21.84
C LEU A 60 -14.38 2.19 22.42
N PHE A 61 -14.79 3.27 21.73
CA PHE A 61 -14.49 4.63 22.16
C PHE A 61 -15.28 5.06 23.38
N ARG A 62 -16.57 4.67 23.47
CA ARG A 62 -17.43 4.93 24.62
C ARG A 62 -16.97 4.23 25.90
N SER A 63 -16.12 3.21 25.81
CA SER A 63 -15.49 2.58 26.97
C SER A 63 -14.62 3.54 27.80
N GLY A 64 -14.10 4.58 27.18
CA GLY A 64 -13.12 5.51 27.75
C GLY A 64 -11.76 4.87 28.09
N ALA A 65 -11.54 3.62 27.69
CA ALA A 65 -10.38 2.84 28.10
C ALA A 65 -9.18 2.97 27.17
N LEU A 66 -9.35 3.52 25.97
CA LEU A 66 -8.30 3.67 25.00
C LEU A 66 -7.53 4.98 25.20
N ASP A 67 -6.21 4.92 25.19
CA ASP A 67 -5.33 6.08 25.32
C ASP A 67 -5.14 6.78 23.99
N ILE A 68 -5.10 6.00 22.90
CA ILE A 68 -4.93 6.44 21.50
C ILE A 68 -6.14 5.97 20.71
N ILE A 69 -6.66 6.84 19.85
CA ILE A 69 -7.69 6.46 18.87
C ILE A 69 -7.03 5.76 17.71
N GLY A 70 -7.52 4.58 17.34
CA GLY A 70 -7.02 3.79 16.21
C GLY A 70 -8.14 3.49 15.21
N PHE A 71 -7.93 3.85 13.94
CA PHE A 71 -8.84 3.46 12.87
C PHE A 71 -8.19 2.45 11.94
N ASN A 72 -8.98 1.45 11.56
CA ASN A 72 -8.68 0.64 10.38
C ASN A 72 -9.42 1.26 9.21
N TYR A 73 -8.68 1.62 8.13
CA TYR A 73 -9.28 2.26 6.94
C TYR A 73 -10.00 3.58 7.25
N HIS A 74 -11.10 3.89 6.56
CA HIS A 74 -11.93 5.07 6.79
C HIS A 74 -11.18 6.40 6.74
N ASP A 75 -10.32 6.56 5.74
CA ASP A 75 -9.49 7.76 5.58
C ASP A 75 -10.30 9.04 5.34
N ASP A 76 -11.55 8.92 4.91
CA ASP A 76 -12.53 10.00 4.83
C ASP A 76 -12.92 10.58 6.22
N TRP A 77 -12.74 9.82 7.31
CA TRP A 77 -12.99 10.27 8.68
C TRP A 77 -11.78 10.93 9.36
N PHE A 78 -10.58 10.83 8.79
CA PHE A 78 -9.37 11.30 9.46
C PHE A 78 -9.44 12.78 9.82
N ALA A 79 -9.87 13.64 8.92
CA ALA A 79 -9.94 15.09 9.16
C ALA A 79 -10.84 15.46 10.35
N GLY A 80 -11.87 14.66 10.64
CA GLY A 80 -12.80 14.89 11.75
C GLY A 80 -12.32 14.40 13.12
N VAL A 81 -11.16 13.72 13.22
CA VAL A 81 -10.70 13.13 14.48
C VAL A 81 -10.48 14.15 15.59
N PRO A 82 -9.85 15.32 15.39
CA PRO A 82 -9.67 16.30 16.45
C PRO A 82 -10.99 16.82 17.05
N GLU A 83 -12.04 16.91 16.23
CA GLU A 83 -13.37 17.34 16.66
C GLU A 83 -14.10 16.22 17.40
N ASN A 84 -14.07 14.99 16.84
CA ASN A 84 -14.79 13.83 17.37
C ASN A 84 -14.13 13.23 18.62
N PHE A 85 -12.83 13.39 18.79
CA PHE A 85 -12.02 12.81 19.87
C PHE A 85 -11.06 13.87 20.46
N PRO A 86 -11.58 14.95 21.06
CA PRO A 86 -10.76 16.06 21.50
C PRO A 86 -9.69 15.63 22.52
N GLY A 87 -8.45 16.04 22.27
CA GLY A 87 -7.31 15.76 23.16
C GLY A 87 -6.76 14.34 23.10
N LYS A 88 -7.26 13.48 22.22
CA LYS A 88 -6.73 12.13 22.02
C LYS A 88 -5.71 12.10 20.86
N PRO A 89 -4.56 11.44 21.03
CA PRO A 89 -3.69 11.09 19.90
C PRO A 89 -4.42 10.15 18.95
N PHE A 90 -4.04 10.20 17.68
CA PHE A 90 -4.62 9.36 16.63
C PHE A 90 -3.55 8.62 15.83
N ILE A 91 -3.84 7.35 15.52
CA ILE A 91 -3.01 6.50 14.67
C ILE A 91 -3.89 5.69 13.72
N VAL A 92 -3.44 5.50 12.49
CA VAL A 92 -4.11 4.62 11.54
C VAL A 92 -3.57 3.21 11.75
N THR A 93 -4.38 2.34 12.35
CA THR A 93 -3.97 0.99 12.79
C THR A 93 -3.97 -0.03 11.66
N GLU A 94 -4.77 0.18 10.64
CA GLU A 94 -4.71 -0.47 9.34
C GLU A 94 -5.08 0.53 8.25
N SER A 95 -4.40 0.49 7.12
CA SER A 95 -4.68 1.40 6.02
C SER A 95 -4.52 0.71 4.67
N VAL A 96 -5.07 1.33 3.64
CA VAL A 96 -4.86 0.99 2.24
C VAL A 96 -5.63 -0.25 1.78
N SER A 97 -5.07 -1.47 1.86
CA SER A 97 -5.54 -2.67 1.16
C SER A 97 -5.58 -2.49 -0.37
N GLY A 98 -4.54 -1.87 -0.93
CA GLY A 98 -4.27 -1.84 -2.36
C GLY A 98 -3.89 -3.24 -2.87
N LEU A 99 -4.25 -3.54 -4.10
CA LEU A 99 -4.04 -4.84 -4.73
C LEU A 99 -3.02 -4.71 -5.85
N MET A 100 -1.93 -5.49 -5.79
CA MET A 100 -0.85 -5.41 -6.77
C MET A 100 -0.16 -6.75 -6.98
N THR A 101 0.15 -7.04 -8.25
CA THR A 101 1.06 -8.12 -8.65
C THR A 101 2.30 -7.50 -9.24
N ARG A 102 3.48 -7.75 -8.66
CA ARG A 102 4.75 -7.22 -9.16
C ARG A 102 4.96 -7.56 -10.64
N GLY A 103 5.21 -6.53 -11.45
CA GLY A 103 5.51 -6.68 -12.88
C GLY A 103 4.29 -6.90 -13.79
N TYR A 104 3.07 -6.84 -13.26
CA TYR A 104 1.85 -6.92 -14.06
C TYR A 104 1.17 -5.54 -14.11
N TYR A 105 0.87 -5.06 -15.31
CA TYR A 105 0.36 -3.71 -15.50
C TYR A 105 -0.87 -3.70 -16.41
N ARG A 106 -1.90 -2.96 -15.99
CA ARG A 106 -3.09 -2.69 -16.79
C ARG A 106 -3.12 -1.23 -17.21
N MET A 107 -3.32 -1.02 -18.48
CA MET A 107 -3.39 0.31 -19.08
C MET A 107 -4.80 0.58 -19.61
N PRO A 108 -5.24 1.83 -19.61
CA PRO A 108 -4.54 3.01 -19.11
C PRO A 108 -4.46 3.05 -17.58
N SER A 109 -3.36 3.60 -17.04
CA SER A 109 -3.08 3.61 -15.61
C SER A 109 -3.96 4.58 -14.80
N ASP A 110 -4.65 5.48 -15.48
CA ASP A 110 -5.65 6.41 -14.93
C ASP A 110 -7.04 5.76 -14.72
N SER A 111 -7.21 4.50 -15.15
CA SER A 111 -8.39 3.70 -14.80
C SER A 111 -8.30 3.23 -13.35
N MET A 112 -9.41 3.30 -12.60
CA MET A 112 -9.50 2.84 -11.23
C MET A 112 -10.25 1.51 -11.16
N PHE A 113 -9.71 0.55 -10.41
CA PHE A 113 -10.29 -0.77 -10.21
C PHE A 113 -10.60 -1.00 -8.75
N ILE A 114 -11.86 -1.34 -8.44
CA ILE A 114 -12.29 -1.80 -7.12
C ILE A 114 -12.62 -3.28 -7.26
N TRP A 115 -11.76 -4.15 -6.69
CA TRP A 115 -11.85 -5.59 -6.86
C TRP A 115 -11.86 -6.36 -5.53
N PRO A 116 -12.87 -7.23 -5.29
CA PRO A 116 -14.10 -7.33 -6.06
C PRO A 116 -14.89 -6.02 -5.96
N GLU A 117 -15.80 -5.76 -6.88
CA GLU A 117 -16.68 -4.57 -6.80
C GLU A 117 -17.42 -4.49 -5.46
N ARG A 118 -17.78 -5.65 -4.93
CA ARG A 118 -18.34 -5.85 -3.58
C ARG A 118 -17.75 -7.12 -2.99
N TRP A 119 -17.46 -7.11 -1.70
CA TRP A 119 -16.84 -8.24 -0.98
C TRP A 119 -17.65 -9.55 -1.05
N ASP A 120 -19.00 -9.46 -1.18
CA ASP A 120 -19.93 -10.59 -1.27
C ASP A 120 -20.16 -11.07 -2.70
N LYS A 121 -19.50 -10.47 -3.70
CA LYS A 121 -19.63 -10.84 -5.11
C LYS A 121 -18.44 -11.69 -5.55
N PRO A 122 -18.70 -12.80 -6.28
CA PRO A 122 -17.65 -13.52 -6.96
C PRO A 122 -16.90 -12.59 -7.91
N PHE A 123 -15.57 -12.72 -7.94
CA PHE A 123 -14.70 -12.00 -8.85
C PHE A 123 -13.87 -12.99 -9.66
N TYR A 124 -13.70 -12.72 -10.93
CA TYR A 124 -12.85 -13.51 -11.82
C TYR A 124 -12.20 -12.62 -12.86
N ASP A 125 -10.90 -12.76 -13.02
CA ASP A 125 -10.12 -12.27 -14.15
C ASP A 125 -9.09 -13.35 -14.51
N ALA A 126 -8.97 -13.68 -15.80
CA ALA A 126 -8.15 -14.80 -16.27
C ALA A 126 -6.65 -14.63 -16.01
N SER A 127 -6.18 -13.40 -15.72
CA SER A 127 -4.78 -13.13 -15.40
C SER A 127 -4.39 -13.60 -14.00
N PHE A 128 -5.35 -13.76 -13.08
CA PHE A 128 -5.11 -13.94 -11.64
C PHE A 128 -4.11 -12.93 -11.07
N SER A 129 -4.11 -11.71 -11.60
CA SER A 129 -3.17 -10.65 -11.26
C SER A 129 -3.88 -9.32 -11.09
N CYS A 130 -3.32 -8.45 -10.26
CA CYS A 130 -3.78 -7.08 -10.05
C CYS A 130 -2.73 -6.12 -10.59
N SER A 131 -3.17 -4.99 -11.16
CA SER A 131 -2.27 -4.00 -11.74
C SER A 131 -1.25 -3.47 -10.73
N SER A 132 0.03 -3.43 -11.11
CA SER A 132 1.11 -2.90 -10.25
C SER A 132 1.15 -1.36 -10.18
N TYR A 133 0.38 -0.67 -11.01
CA TYR A 133 0.05 0.73 -10.76
C TYR A 133 -0.78 0.83 -9.48
N ASP A 134 -0.66 1.97 -8.78
CA ASP A 134 -1.50 2.24 -7.60
C ASP A 134 -2.93 2.62 -8.00
N ASN A 135 -3.63 1.72 -8.68
CA ASN A 135 -4.96 1.96 -9.25
C ASN A 135 -5.96 0.81 -9.02
N CYS A 136 -5.62 -0.13 -8.13
CA CYS A 136 -6.50 -1.24 -7.78
C CYS A 136 -6.55 -1.43 -6.26
N HIS A 137 -7.75 -1.52 -5.68
CA HIS A 137 -7.94 -1.75 -4.25
C HIS A 137 -9.25 -2.49 -3.97
N VAL A 138 -9.41 -2.96 -2.73
CA VAL A 138 -10.65 -3.58 -2.24
C VAL A 138 -11.71 -2.52 -1.88
N PRO A 139 -13.01 -2.90 -1.81
CA PRO A 139 -14.09 -1.93 -1.57
C PRO A 139 -14.06 -1.24 -0.19
N TRP A 140 -13.41 -1.83 0.82
CA TRP A 140 -13.24 -1.23 2.15
C TRP A 140 -11.93 -0.47 2.32
N GLY A 141 -11.05 -0.53 1.32
CA GLY A 141 -9.74 0.10 1.33
C GLY A 141 -9.65 1.29 0.37
N ASN A 142 -8.44 1.75 0.20
CA ASN A 142 -8.08 2.79 -0.74
C ASN A 142 -6.75 2.43 -1.42
N ARG A 143 -6.36 3.14 -2.45
CA ARG A 143 -5.01 3.08 -3.01
C ARG A 143 -3.99 3.72 -2.06
N HIS A 144 -2.73 3.36 -2.21
CA HIS A 144 -1.64 3.84 -1.36
C HIS A 144 -1.48 5.36 -1.40
N GLU A 145 -1.46 5.97 -2.59
CA GLU A 145 -1.40 7.42 -2.75
C GLU A 145 -2.63 8.12 -2.17
N GLY A 146 -3.81 7.49 -2.27
CA GLY A 146 -5.05 8.02 -1.70
C GLY A 146 -4.94 8.20 -0.20
N THR A 147 -4.67 7.12 0.52
CA THR A 147 -4.51 7.15 1.97
C THR A 147 -3.32 8.03 2.40
N MET A 148 -2.18 7.93 1.71
CA MET A 148 -1.00 8.75 2.04
C MET A 148 -1.30 10.25 1.95
N ARG A 149 -2.14 10.67 0.99
CA ARG A 149 -2.58 12.07 0.88
C ARG A 149 -3.35 12.52 2.12
N HIS A 150 -4.27 11.68 2.63
CA HIS A 150 -4.99 11.98 3.88
C HIS A 150 -4.04 12.06 5.08
N VAL A 151 -3.10 11.13 5.19
CA VAL A 151 -2.09 11.14 6.27
C VAL A 151 -1.22 12.40 6.21
N LYS A 152 -0.71 12.72 5.02
CA LYS A 152 0.20 13.87 4.81
C LYS A 152 -0.45 15.23 5.04
N ASN A 153 -1.76 15.33 4.80
CA ASN A 153 -2.51 16.58 4.94
C ASN A 153 -3.11 16.79 6.35
N ASN A 154 -2.84 15.90 7.30
CA ASN A 154 -3.37 15.96 8.67
C ASN A 154 -2.23 15.75 9.69
N ASP A 155 -1.58 16.83 10.10
CA ASP A 155 -0.38 16.81 10.95
C ASP A 155 -0.57 16.17 12.34
N PHE A 156 -1.82 16.02 12.80
CA PHE A 156 -2.13 15.36 14.06
C PHE A 156 -2.09 13.82 13.97
N ILE A 157 -1.99 13.23 12.79
CA ILE A 157 -1.88 11.78 12.61
C ILE A 157 -0.47 11.33 13.00
N SER A 158 -0.36 10.55 14.06
CA SER A 158 0.92 10.08 14.59
C SER A 158 1.64 9.09 13.69
N GLY A 159 0.93 8.47 12.76
CA GLY A 159 1.47 7.51 11.78
C GLY A 159 0.40 6.56 11.24
N GLN A 160 0.83 5.70 10.30
CA GLN A 160 -0.04 4.67 9.73
C GLN A 160 0.67 3.32 9.65
N TYR A 161 -0.12 2.26 9.82
CA TYR A 161 0.27 0.90 9.50
C TYR A 161 -0.41 0.47 8.21
N VAL A 162 0.40 0.09 7.24
CA VAL A 162 -0.09 -0.32 5.91
C VAL A 162 -0.50 -1.78 5.95
N TRP A 163 -1.69 -2.10 5.47
CA TRP A 163 -2.08 -3.46 5.15
C TRP A 163 -1.75 -3.74 3.67
N THR A 164 -0.61 -4.45 3.35
CA THR A 164 0.34 -4.94 4.36
C THR A 164 1.77 -4.79 3.86
N GLY A 165 2.75 -5.02 4.73
CA GLY A 165 4.17 -4.91 4.35
C GLY A 165 4.60 -5.99 3.35
N PHE A 166 4.17 -7.24 3.56
CA PHE A 166 4.53 -8.39 2.73
C PHE A 166 3.28 -9.12 2.26
N ASP A 167 3.34 -9.68 1.05
CA ASP A 167 2.36 -10.70 0.67
C ASP A 167 2.47 -11.92 1.59
N TYR A 168 1.38 -12.61 1.79
CA TYR A 168 1.28 -13.78 2.66
C TYR A 168 0.42 -14.88 2.03
N ILE A 169 0.62 -16.11 2.47
CA ILE A 169 -0.19 -17.26 2.04
C ILE A 169 -1.56 -17.17 2.71
N GLY A 170 -2.60 -17.33 1.92
CA GLY A 170 -3.99 -17.14 2.31
C GLY A 170 -4.54 -15.82 1.79
N GLU A 171 -5.81 -15.55 2.05
CA GLU A 171 -6.54 -14.34 1.66
C GLU A 171 -6.22 -13.83 0.23
N PRO A 172 -6.49 -14.64 -0.81
CA PRO A 172 -6.13 -14.28 -2.18
C PRO A 172 -7.10 -13.28 -2.80
N THR A 173 -7.82 -12.49 -2.01
CA THR A 173 -8.71 -11.43 -2.49
C THR A 173 -8.03 -10.60 -3.59
N PRO A 174 -8.68 -10.34 -4.74
CA PRO A 174 -10.11 -10.55 -5.04
C PRO A 174 -10.45 -11.95 -5.56
N TYR A 175 -9.45 -12.81 -5.75
CA TYR A 175 -9.60 -14.10 -6.38
C TYR A 175 -9.98 -15.22 -5.40
N GLY A 176 -10.59 -16.27 -5.95
CA GLY A 176 -10.70 -17.57 -5.29
C GLY A 176 -9.62 -18.54 -5.76
N TRP A 177 -9.79 -19.82 -5.42
CA TRP A 177 -8.92 -20.88 -5.95
C TRP A 177 -8.83 -20.82 -7.49
N PRO A 178 -7.63 -20.96 -8.13
CA PRO A 178 -6.37 -21.47 -7.58
C PRO A 178 -5.42 -20.40 -6.98
N ALA A 179 -5.81 -19.13 -6.87
CA ALA A 179 -4.99 -18.13 -6.20
C ALA A 179 -4.81 -18.49 -4.71
N ARG A 180 -3.63 -18.28 -4.16
CA ARG A 180 -3.24 -18.72 -2.81
C ARG A 180 -2.58 -17.66 -1.97
N SER A 181 -2.03 -16.64 -2.61
CA SER A 181 -1.30 -15.55 -1.96
C SER A 181 -2.13 -14.29 -1.96
N SER A 182 -1.97 -13.47 -0.93
CA SER A 182 -2.50 -12.11 -0.94
C SER A 182 -1.84 -11.26 -2.04
N TYR A 183 -2.49 -10.15 -2.39
CA TYR A 183 -2.01 -9.13 -3.32
C TYR A 183 -1.70 -7.82 -2.61
N PHE A 184 -1.88 -7.76 -1.28
CA PHE A 184 -1.84 -6.55 -0.46
C PHE A 184 -0.43 -6.07 -0.13
N GLY A 185 0.57 -6.96 -0.18
CA GLY A 185 1.95 -6.63 0.21
C GLY A 185 2.55 -5.54 -0.66
N ILE A 186 3.31 -4.62 -0.05
CA ILE A 186 4.21 -3.71 -0.78
C ILE A 186 5.52 -4.41 -1.20
N ILE A 187 5.76 -5.59 -0.62
CA ILE A 187 6.84 -6.53 -0.95
C ILE A 187 6.17 -7.88 -1.25
N ASP A 188 6.60 -8.57 -2.30
CA ASP A 188 6.05 -9.86 -2.68
C ASP A 188 6.54 -11.02 -1.79
N LEU A 189 5.96 -12.24 -1.98
CA LEU A 189 6.35 -13.43 -1.21
C LEU A 189 7.83 -13.82 -1.34
N ALA A 190 8.48 -13.43 -2.43
CA ALA A 190 9.90 -13.71 -2.65
C ALA A 190 10.82 -12.63 -2.04
N GLY A 191 10.24 -11.60 -1.41
CA GLY A 191 11.00 -10.49 -0.80
C GLY A 191 11.35 -9.36 -1.77
N PHE A 192 10.80 -9.35 -2.98
CA PHE A 192 11.03 -8.28 -3.95
C PHE A 192 10.04 -7.11 -3.73
N PRO A 193 10.54 -5.86 -3.69
CA PRO A 193 9.69 -4.68 -3.66
C PRO A 193 8.76 -4.61 -4.86
N LYS A 194 7.48 -4.26 -4.63
CA LYS A 194 6.57 -3.80 -5.69
C LYS A 194 6.78 -2.29 -5.92
N ASP A 195 6.22 -1.74 -7.01
CA ASP A 195 6.50 -0.35 -7.38
C ASP A 195 6.14 0.65 -6.27
N VAL A 196 5.04 0.43 -5.58
CA VAL A 196 4.58 1.30 -4.48
C VAL A 196 5.51 1.33 -3.27
N TYR A 197 6.37 0.35 -3.07
CA TYR A 197 7.44 0.40 -2.07
C TYR A 197 8.30 1.66 -2.25
N TYR A 198 8.58 2.01 -3.50
CA TYR A 198 9.40 3.18 -3.82
C TYR A 198 8.65 4.50 -3.61
N MET A 199 7.30 4.50 -3.67
CA MET A 199 6.50 5.63 -3.23
C MET A 199 6.75 5.89 -1.74
N TYR A 200 6.58 4.88 -0.87
CA TYR A 200 6.87 5.02 0.55
C TYR A 200 8.32 5.39 0.83
N GLN A 201 9.27 4.79 0.09
CA GLN A 201 10.68 5.15 0.23
C GLN A 201 10.93 6.62 -0.11
N SER A 202 10.27 7.16 -1.15
CA SER A 202 10.41 8.56 -1.54
C SER A 202 9.81 9.53 -0.50
N GLU A 203 8.77 9.13 0.22
CA GLU A 203 8.12 9.97 1.23
C GLU A 203 8.76 9.84 2.61
N TRP A 204 9.22 8.63 3.00
CA TRP A 204 9.71 8.36 4.36
C TRP A 204 11.22 8.36 4.50
N ARG A 205 11.98 8.45 3.40
CA ARG A 205 13.45 8.46 3.42
C ARG A 205 13.99 9.73 2.75
N PRO A 206 13.82 10.92 3.39
CA PRO A 206 14.36 12.17 2.85
C PRO A 206 15.89 12.21 2.79
N ASP A 207 16.57 11.32 3.54
CA ASP A 207 18.01 11.13 3.56
C ASP A 207 18.54 10.39 2.32
N LYS A 208 17.67 9.76 1.53
CA LYS A 208 18.01 8.96 0.35
C LYS A 208 17.39 9.53 -0.91
N ALA A 209 18.19 9.78 -1.94
CA ALA A 209 17.65 10.09 -3.26
C ALA A 209 16.96 8.84 -3.84
N VAL A 210 15.70 8.99 -4.20
CA VAL A 210 14.87 7.97 -4.82
C VAL A 210 14.48 8.45 -6.21
N LEU A 211 14.63 7.58 -7.20
CA LEU A 211 14.02 7.68 -8.52
C LEU A 211 13.66 6.26 -8.94
N HIS A 212 12.38 5.96 -9.08
CA HIS A 212 11.89 4.65 -9.51
C HIS A 212 10.98 4.82 -10.72
N LEU A 213 11.49 4.41 -11.87
CA LEU A 213 10.80 4.40 -13.15
C LEU A 213 10.19 3.02 -13.38
N PHE A 214 8.94 2.95 -13.79
CA PHE A 214 8.22 1.73 -14.14
C PHE A 214 7.12 2.04 -15.18
N PRO A 215 6.58 1.03 -15.86
CA PRO A 215 6.84 -0.41 -15.82
C PRO A 215 8.14 -0.80 -16.53
N HIS A 216 8.36 -2.14 -16.66
CA HIS A 216 9.38 -2.71 -17.54
C HIS A 216 9.21 -2.24 -18.99
N TRP A 217 10.27 -2.41 -19.81
CA TRP A 217 10.27 -1.94 -21.20
C TRP A 217 10.28 -3.10 -22.21
N ASN A 218 9.28 -4.04 -22.06
CA ASN A 218 9.05 -5.17 -22.97
C ASN A 218 7.55 -5.24 -23.27
N TRP A 219 7.13 -4.69 -24.40
CA TRP A 219 5.74 -4.56 -24.80
C TRP A 219 5.56 -4.88 -26.30
N THR A 220 4.33 -4.77 -26.80
CA THR A 220 4.09 -4.85 -28.25
C THR A 220 4.40 -3.51 -28.89
N GLU A 221 5.16 -3.52 -30.00
CA GLU A 221 5.54 -2.30 -30.72
C GLU A 221 4.30 -1.47 -31.09
N GLY A 222 4.38 -0.16 -30.83
CA GLY A 222 3.29 0.79 -31.04
C GLY A 222 2.22 0.83 -29.96
N GLN A 223 2.28 -0.04 -28.95
CA GLN A 223 1.37 0.00 -27.81
C GLN A 223 1.58 1.28 -26.99
N ASP A 224 0.49 1.89 -26.49
CA ASP A 224 0.56 2.99 -25.54
C ASP A 224 0.93 2.47 -24.15
N ILE A 225 2.01 3.02 -23.59
CA ILE A 225 2.55 2.65 -22.28
C ILE A 225 2.56 3.85 -21.37
N ASP A 226 2.01 3.68 -20.17
CA ASP A 226 2.07 4.68 -19.12
C ASP A 226 3.31 4.45 -18.28
N LEU A 227 4.29 5.34 -18.38
CA LEU A 227 5.51 5.33 -17.57
C LEU A 227 5.31 6.24 -16.37
N TRP A 228 5.45 5.68 -15.17
CA TRP A 228 5.40 6.42 -13.92
C TRP A 228 6.80 6.54 -13.31
N ALA A 229 7.02 7.62 -12.57
CA ALA A 229 8.21 7.77 -11.77
C ALA A 229 7.86 8.27 -10.36
N TYR A 230 8.21 7.47 -9.33
CA TYR A 230 8.29 7.92 -7.95
C TYR A 230 9.66 8.55 -7.71
N TYR A 231 9.71 9.73 -7.09
CA TYR A 231 10.97 10.39 -6.82
C TYR A 231 10.89 11.35 -5.62
N ASN A 232 12.05 11.67 -5.06
CA ASN A 232 12.21 12.70 -4.06
C ASN A 232 13.49 13.51 -4.29
N ASN A 233 13.72 14.49 -3.42
CA ASN A 233 14.95 15.33 -3.42
C ASN A 233 15.26 16.02 -4.76
N ALA A 234 14.27 16.13 -5.64
CA ALA A 234 14.37 16.75 -6.96
C ALA A 234 13.12 17.58 -7.27
N ASP A 235 13.27 18.56 -8.14
CA ASP A 235 12.19 19.46 -8.52
C ASP A 235 11.38 18.90 -9.70
N GLU A 236 12.06 18.10 -10.54
CA GLU A 236 11.53 17.62 -11.80
C GLU A 236 12.16 16.28 -12.23
N VAL A 237 11.46 15.59 -13.13
CA VAL A 237 11.97 14.41 -13.84
C VAL A 237 11.77 14.61 -15.34
N GLU A 238 12.79 14.30 -16.14
CA GLU A 238 12.73 14.22 -17.59
C GLU A 238 12.80 12.77 -18.04
N LEU A 239 11.88 12.40 -18.94
CA LEU A 239 11.84 11.07 -19.54
C LEU A 239 12.47 11.08 -20.95
N PHE A 240 13.20 10.04 -21.26
CA PHE A 240 13.77 9.80 -22.59
C PHE A 240 13.38 8.41 -23.09
N VAL A 241 12.95 8.31 -24.34
CA VAL A 241 12.78 7.05 -25.08
C VAL A 241 13.79 7.04 -26.21
N ASN A 242 14.67 6.05 -26.26
CA ASN A 242 15.75 5.94 -27.24
C ASN A 242 16.56 7.25 -27.40
N GLY A 243 16.86 7.90 -26.27
CA GLY A 243 17.60 9.17 -26.23
C GLY A 243 16.79 10.42 -26.59
N LYS A 244 15.54 10.28 -27.03
CA LYS A 244 14.65 11.41 -27.35
C LYS A 244 13.81 11.79 -26.13
N SER A 245 13.87 13.06 -25.71
CA SER A 245 13.09 13.59 -24.60
C SER A 245 11.59 13.49 -24.89
N GLN A 246 10.85 13.03 -23.89
CA GLN A 246 9.39 12.99 -23.83
C GLN A 246 8.83 14.12 -22.97
N GLY A 247 9.68 15.05 -22.56
CA GLY A 247 9.35 16.21 -21.75
C GLY A 247 9.63 16.03 -20.28
N VAL A 248 9.62 17.15 -19.59
CA VAL A 248 9.85 17.29 -18.15
C VAL A 248 8.53 17.33 -17.42
N ARG A 249 8.46 16.71 -16.24
CA ARG A 249 7.30 16.75 -15.35
C ARG A 249 7.72 16.96 -13.92
N SER A 250 6.88 17.66 -13.16
CA SER A 250 7.04 17.95 -11.74
C SER A 250 5.80 17.51 -10.97
N LYS A 251 5.98 17.04 -9.73
CA LYS A 251 4.87 16.74 -8.82
C LYS A 251 4.23 18.03 -8.31
N GLY A 252 2.90 18.07 -8.31
CA GLY A 252 2.14 19.04 -7.53
C GLY A 252 2.22 18.72 -6.03
N LYS A 253 1.58 19.57 -5.21
CA LYS A 253 1.60 19.43 -3.72
C LYS A 253 1.11 18.05 -3.24
N ASP A 254 0.09 17.52 -3.89
CA ASP A 254 -0.61 16.30 -3.47
C ASP A 254 -0.30 15.10 -4.40
N ASP A 255 0.68 15.26 -5.30
CA ASP A 255 1.13 14.20 -6.21
C ASP A 255 2.27 13.39 -5.58
N PHE A 256 2.26 12.09 -5.84
CA PHE A 256 3.31 11.16 -5.40
C PHE A 256 4.17 10.69 -6.56
N HIS A 257 3.61 10.68 -7.79
CA HIS A 257 4.32 10.31 -9.01
C HIS A 257 4.15 11.36 -10.11
N VAL A 258 4.93 11.22 -11.16
CA VAL A 258 4.72 11.84 -12.47
C VAL A 258 4.55 10.75 -13.51
N MET A 259 3.80 11.04 -14.61
CA MET A 259 3.42 10.04 -15.61
C MET A 259 3.58 10.59 -17.03
N TRP A 260 4.03 9.73 -17.94
CA TRP A 260 4.04 9.96 -19.39
C TRP A 260 3.33 8.81 -20.09
N ARG A 261 2.51 9.10 -21.09
CA ARG A 261 1.93 8.11 -22.00
C ARG A 261 2.67 8.19 -23.32
N VAL A 262 3.38 7.13 -23.65
CA VAL A 262 4.24 7.07 -24.83
C VAL A 262 4.02 5.79 -25.63
N LYS A 263 4.34 5.82 -26.93
CA LYS A 263 4.36 4.60 -27.75
C LYS A 263 5.60 3.77 -27.40
N TYR A 264 5.38 2.46 -27.22
CA TYR A 264 6.51 1.54 -27.08
C TYR A 264 7.27 1.40 -28.38
N GLU A 265 8.56 1.60 -28.28
CA GLU A 265 9.58 1.28 -29.30
C GLU A 265 10.68 0.48 -28.61
N PRO A 266 11.14 -0.66 -29.17
CA PRO A 266 12.25 -1.41 -28.60
C PRO A 266 13.49 -0.53 -28.39
N GLY A 267 14.22 -0.75 -27.29
CA GLY A 267 15.41 0.02 -26.96
C GLY A 267 15.47 0.42 -25.49
N THR A 268 15.65 1.70 -25.20
CA THR A 268 15.85 2.20 -23.83
C THR A 268 14.80 3.22 -23.43
N VAL A 269 14.40 3.18 -22.17
CA VAL A 269 13.68 4.25 -21.50
C VAL A 269 14.49 4.71 -20.30
N LYS A 270 14.72 6.02 -20.17
CA LYS A 270 15.54 6.60 -19.11
C LYS A 270 14.83 7.78 -18.46
N ALA A 271 14.82 7.79 -17.13
CA ALA A 271 14.40 8.93 -16.34
C ALA A 271 15.62 9.62 -15.71
N VAL A 272 15.57 10.96 -15.65
CA VAL A 272 16.60 11.78 -15.02
C VAL A 272 15.90 12.78 -14.10
N SER A 273 16.11 12.67 -12.80
CA SER A 273 15.63 13.65 -11.84
C SER A 273 16.64 14.76 -11.62
N ARG A 274 16.16 16.02 -11.51
CA ARG A 274 17.01 17.21 -11.32
C ARG A 274 16.50 18.09 -10.20
N LYS A 275 17.44 18.71 -9.52
CA LYS A 275 17.21 19.81 -8.58
C LYS A 275 18.04 21.02 -8.99
N GLU A 276 17.38 22.17 -9.19
CA GLU A 276 18.03 23.38 -9.67
C GLU A 276 18.89 23.12 -10.91
N GLY A 277 18.38 22.32 -11.84
CA GLY A 277 19.06 21.93 -13.09
C GLY A 277 20.19 20.90 -12.95
N LYS A 278 20.55 20.49 -11.71
CA LYS A 278 21.58 19.47 -11.47
C LYS A 278 20.95 18.09 -11.34
N THR A 279 21.56 17.10 -11.98
CA THR A 279 21.11 15.69 -11.88
C THR A 279 21.25 15.18 -10.45
N VAL A 280 20.16 14.63 -9.91
CA VAL A 280 20.07 13.98 -8.59
C VAL A 280 20.18 12.47 -8.73
N ALA A 281 19.41 11.88 -9.66
CA ALA A 281 19.42 10.44 -9.93
C ALA A 281 19.05 10.15 -11.38
N GLU A 282 19.47 8.99 -11.86
CA GLU A 282 19.13 8.45 -13.18
C GLU A 282 18.73 6.98 -13.04
N GLN A 283 17.75 6.57 -13.82
CA GLN A 283 17.39 5.16 -13.98
C GLN A 283 17.11 4.86 -15.45
N GLU A 284 17.65 3.77 -15.94
CA GLU A 284 17.43 3.28 -17.28
C GLU A 284 16.87 1.86 -17.25
N ILE A 285 15.88 1.59 -18.09
CA ILE A 285 15.30 0.28 -18.34
C ILE A 285 15.48 -0.02 -19.84
N ARG A 286 15.75 -1.29 -20.16
CA ARG A 286 16.00 -1.71 -21.54
C ARG A 286 15.04 -2.81 -21.95
N THR A 287 14.69 -2.84 -23.22
CA THR A 287 14.05 -4.00 -23.81
C THR A 287 14.99 -5.20 -23.70
N ALA A 288 14.51 -6.28 -23.10
CA ALA A 288 15.24 -7.54 -23.03
C ALA A 288 15.23 -8.23 -24.40
N GLY A 289 16.32 -8.92 -24.72
CA GLY A 289 16.37 -9.86 -25.84
C GLY A 289 15.75 -11.21 -25.49
N GLU A 290 15.97 -12.20 -26.37
CA GLU A 290 15.56 -13.57 -26.09
C GLU A 290 16.33 -14.14 -24.89
N PRO A 291 15.69 -15.00 -24.07
CA PRO A 291 16.35 -15.67 -22.95
C PRO A 291 17.59 -16.42 -23.40
N ALA A 292 18.75 -16.10 -22.84
CA ALA A 292 20.04 -16.65 -23.26
C ALA A 292 20.65 -17.61 -22.23
N GLN A 293 20.49 -17.34 -20.94
CA GLN A 293 21.05 -18.16 -19.86
C GLN A 293 20.32 -17.91 -18.55
N ILE A 294 20.43 -18.86 -17.61
CA ILE A 294 19.99 -18.69 -16.24
C ILE A 294 21.21 -18.35 -15.38
N ARG A 295 21.13 -17.28 -14.60
CA ARG A 295 22.11 -16.92 -13.58
C ARG A 295 21.53 -17.15 -12.19
N LEU A 296 22.29 -17.88 -11.34
CA LEU A 296 21.95 -18.13 -9.95
C LEU A 296 22.91 -17.38 -9.04
N SER A 297 22.37 -16.56 -8.14
CA SER A 297 23.16 -15.78 -7.21
C SER A 297 22.70 -16.06 -5.77
N PRO A 298 23.44 -16.90 -5.01
CA PRO A 298 23.10 -17.14 -3.61
C PRO A 298 23.46 -15.91 -2.75
N ASP A 299 22.69 -15.67 -1.68
CA ASP A 299 22.96 -14.62 -0.68
C ASP A 299 24.22 -14.92 0.14
N ARG A 300 24.57 -16.22 0.25
CA ARG A 300 25.78 -16.71 0.93
C ARG A 300 26.28 -17.99 0.25
N SER A 301 27.60 -18.19 0.27
CA SER A 301 28.25 -19.34 -0.37
C SER A 301 28.34 -20.57 0.51
N THR A 302 28.07 -20.46 1.80
CA THR A 302 28.19 -21.54 2.78
C THR A 302 27.03 -21.50 3.76
N ILE A 303 26.44 -22.66 4.04
CA ILE A 303 25.42 -22.87 5.05
C ILE A 303 25.84 -23.97 6.01
N GLN A 304 25.28 -24.00 7.23
CA GLN A 304 25.46 -25.06 8.19
C GLN A 304 24.47 -26.20 7.88
N ALA A 305 24.94 -27.43 7.91
CA ALA A 305 24.10 -28.62 7.67
C ALA A 305 23.32 -29.02 8.94
N ASP A 306 22.60 -28.09 9.56
CA ASP A 306 21.86 -28.29 10.82
C ASP A 306 20.35 -28.49 10.63
N GLY A 307 19.87 -28.45 9.37
CA GLY A 307 18.46 -28.55 9.01
C GLY A 307 17.65 -27.27 9.29
N LYS A 308 18.30 -26.16 9.64
CA LYS A 308 17.68 -24.86 9.97
C LYS A 308 18.25 -23.71 9.17
N ASP A 309 19.55 -23.77 8.84
CA ASP A 309 20.22 -22.72 8.10
C ASP A 309 19.81 -22.75 6.62
N LEU A 310 19.52 -21.59 6.05
CA LEU A 310 18.98 -21.41 4.70
C LEU A 310 19.87 -20.47 3.88
N SER A 311 19.92 -20.71 2.57
CA SER A 311 20.41 -19.74 1.60
C SER A 311 19.28 -19.38 0.63
N PHE A 312 19.14 -18.09 0.33
CA PHE A 312 18.23 -17.58 -0.67
C PHE A 312 18.96 -17.41 -2.00
N ILE A 313 18.39 -17.97 -3.05
CA ILE A 313 19.01 -17.95 -4.37
C ILE A 313 18.16 -17.06 -5.29
N THR A 314 18.75 -15.95 -5.76
CA THR A 314 18.15 -15.13 -6.81
C THR A 314 18.38 -15.81 -8.15
N VAL A 315 17.30 -15.96 -8.91
CA VAL A 315 17.31 -16.51 -10.26
C VAL A 315 17.06 -15.38 -11.24
N GLU A 316 17.97 -15.21 -12.20
CA GLU A 316 17.88 -14.22 -13.27
C GLU A 316 17.97 -14.94 -14.62
N ILE A 317 17.24 -14.41 -15.62
CA ILE A 317 17.23 -14.92 -17.00
C ILE A 317 17.65 -13.80 -17.94
#